data_1da85ee9cec134b0c77c146ff7b8b05e
#
_entry.id   1da85ee9cec134b0c77c146ff7b8b05e
#
_cell.length_a   1.000
_cell.length_b   1.000
_cell.length_c   1.000
_cell.angle_alpha   90.00
_cell.angle_beta   90.00
_cell.angle_gamma   90.00
#
_symmetry.space_group_name_H-M   'P 1'
#
loop_
_entity.id
_entity.type
_entity.pdbx_description
1 polymer ?
#
loop_
_entity_poly.entity_id
_entity_poly.type
_entity_poly.pdbx_seq_one_letter_code
_entity_poly.pdbx_strand_id
1 'polypeptide(L)'
;MHFILFDDCVTKLSAAQIEYLASQLLGRLATAGADRKPHVVPTSVRFNAELGTIDVGGHHVADTKKYRDVQANGWAAIVVDDLVSVDPWTPRMLEIRGRAEAIPTGGKHLGPGFGEAFIRIHPEKINSFGVE
;
A
#
# COMPACT_ATOMS: atom_id res chain seq x y z
N MET A 1 1.33 -10.00 -28.84
CA MET A 1 1.37 -9.93 -28.48
C MET A 1 1.60 -9.65 -27.81
N HIS A 2 1.50 -9.80 -27.94
CA HIS A 2 1.48 -9.57 -27.39
C HIS A 2 1.70 -9.13 -26.70
N PHE A 3 1.69 -9.03 -26.69
CA PHE A 3 1.73 -8.68 -26.05
C PHE A 3 1.85 -8.26 -25.26
N ILE A 4 1.71 -8.21 -25.29
CA ILE A 4 1.67 -7.87 -24.57
C ILE A 4 1.99 -7.67 -23.68
N LEU A 5 1.97 -7.74 -23.74
CA LEU A 5 2.07 -7.63 -23.04
C LEU A 5 2.62 -7.38 -22.05
N PHE A 6 3.07 -7.32 -22.00
CA PHE A 6 3.48 -7.11 -21.21
C PHE A 6 3.82 -6.23 -20.60
N ASP A 7 3.79 -5.76 -21.01
CA ASP A 7 4.02 -4.79 -20.47
C ASP A 7 3.44 -4.24 -19.78
N ASP A 8 3.24 -4.33 -20.39
CA ASP A 8 2.47 -4.05 -19.60
C ASP A 8 2.30 -4.55 -18.28
N CYS A 9 2.94 -4.86 -17.81
CA CYS A 9 3.03 -5.34 -16.46
C CYS A 9 2.80 -4.29 -15.42
N VAL A 10 2.43 -3.10 -15.79
CA VAL A 10 2.16 -2.04 -14.83
C VAL A 10 0.68 -2.09 -14.50
N THR A 11 0.36 -2.49 -13.26
CA THR A 11 -1.00 -2.52 -12.79
C THR A 11 -1.35 -1.16 -12.21
N LYS A 12 -2.46 -0.60 -12.65
CA LYS A 12 -2.89 0.73 -12.27
C LYS A 12 -4.22 0.67 -11.53
N LEU A 13 -4.34 1.52 -10.53
CA LEU A 13 -5.62 1.68 -9.85
C LEU A 13 -6.60 2.41 -10.76
N SER A 14 -7.86 2.01 -10.74
CA SER A 14 -8.93 2.72 -11.42
C SER A 14 -9.25 4.01 -10.64
N ALA A 15 -10.00 4.91 -11.28
CA ALA A 15 -10.43 6.12 -10.61
C ALA A 15 -11.24 5.81 -9.35
N ALA A 16 -12.12 4.81 -9.43
CA ALA A 16 -12.92 4.41 -8.26
C ALA A 16 -12.06 3.85 -7.15
N GLN A 17 -11.02 3.08 -7.47
CA GLN A 17 -10.11 2.55 -6.47
C GLN A 17 -9.29 3.65 -5.81
N ILE A 18 -8.84 4.64 -6.58
CA ILE A 18 -8.10 5.78 -6.03
C ILE A 18 -8.98 6.56 -5.06
N GLU A 19 -10.22 6.79 -5.45
CA GLU A 19 -11.16 7.51 -4.60
C GLU A 19 -11.45 6.74 -3.32
N TYR A 20 -11.64 5.43 -3.44
CA TYR A 20 -11.87 4.59 -2.26
C TYR A 20 -10.68 4.63 -1.32
N LEU A 21 -9.46 4.50 -1.86
CA LEU A 21 -8.25 4.54 -1.06
C LEU A 21 -8.15 5.86 -0.28
N ALA A 22 -8.47 6.98 -0.94
CA ALA A 22 -8.42 8.28 -0.31
C ALA A 22 -9.45 8.44 0.80
N SER A 23 -10.52 7.67 0.78
CA SER A 23 -11.58 7.74 1.78
C SER A 23 -11.23 6.98 3.06
N GLN A 24 -10.17 6.17 3.06
CA GLN A 24 -9.79 5.35 4.19
C GLN A 24 -8.55 5.93 4.85
N LEU A 25 -8.64 6.23 6.14
CA LEU A 25 -7.54 6.86 6.86
C LEU A 25 -6.42 5.88 7.19
N LEU A 26 -6.76 4.62 7.39
CA LEU A 26 -5.79 3.60 7.76
C LEU A 26 -5.92 2.40 6.84
N GLY A 27 -4.77 1.82 6.53
CA GLY A 27 -4.69 0.52 5.91
C GLY A 27 -3.98 -0.45 6.83
N ARG A 28 -3.93 -1.70 6.44
CA ARG A 28 -3.19 -2.74 7.14
C ARG A 28 -2.08 -3.19 6.23
N LEU A 29 -0.85 -2.95 6.67
CA LEU A 29 0.33 -3.26 5.90
C LEU A 29 0.91 -4.58 6.39
N ALA A 30 1.07 -5.52 5.47
CA ALA A 30 1.67 -6.83 5.74
C ALA A 30 3.05 -6.87 5.11
N THR A 31 4.03 -7.30 5.92
CA THR A 31 5.40 -7.45 5.49
C THR A 31 5.95 -8.76 6.06
N ALA A 32 7.07 -9.21 5.52
CA ALA A 32 7.79 -10.36 6.07
C ALA A 32 9.28 -10.12 5.83
N GLY A 33 10.07 -10.33 6.85
CA GLY A 33 11.52 -10.13 6.75
C GLY A 33 12.24 -11.39 6.32
N ALA A 34 13.52 -11.48 6.69
CA ALA A 34 14.36 -12.59 6.31
C ALA A 34 13.86 -13.92 6.86
N ASP A 35 13.18 -13.92 8.01
CA ASP A 35 12.61 -15.13 8.61
C ASP A 35 11.31 -15.56 7.96
N ARG A 36 10.78 -14.74 7.06
CA ARG A 36 9.57 -15.03 6.29
C ARG A 36 8.31 -15.18 7.16
N LYS A 37 8.33 -14.64 8.37
CA LYS A 37 7.18 -14.64 9.25
C LYS A 37 6.34 -13.38 8.97
N PRO A 38 5.05 -13.55 8.73
CA PRO A 38 4.21 -12.40 8.39
C PRO A 38 4.04 -11.46 9.59
N HIS A 39 4.01 -10.18 9.27
CA HIS A 39 3.82 -9.09 10.24
C HIS A 39 2.79 -8.14 9.65
N VAL A 40 1.80 -7.74 10.43
CA VAL A 40 0.76 -6.84 9.95
C VAL A 40 0.49 -5.77 11.00
N VAL A 41 0.42 -4.52 10.53
CA VAL A 41 0.14 -3.37 11.41
C VAL A 41 -0.71 -2.36 10.66
N PRO A 42 -1.52 -1.57 11.37
CA PRO A 42 -2.22 -0.45 10.75
C PRO A 42 -1.22 0.66 10.42
N THR A 43 -1.44 1.32 9.28
CA THR A 43 -0.58 2.42 8.82
C THR A 43 -1.43 3.46 8.12
N SER A 44 -0.91 4.67 8.02
CA SER A 44 -1.44 5.61 7.06
C SER A 44 -1.15 5.10 5.64
N VAL A 45 -1.94 5.54 4.69
CA VAL A 45 -1.79 5.10 3.31
C VAL A 45 -2.06 6.28 2.41
N ARG A 46 -1.19 6.50 1.41
CA ARG A 46 -1.33 7.60 0.46
C ARG A 46 -1.07 7.11 -0.94
N PHE A 47 -1.95 7.49 -1.85
CA PHE A 47 -1.71 7.25 -3.26
C PHE A 47 -0.82 8.36 -3.82
N ASN A 48 0.25 7.97 -4.49
CA ASN A 48 1.14 8.92 -5.18
C ASN A 48 0.69 8.98 -6.63
N ALA A 49 -0.02 10.06 -6.98
CA ALA A 49 -0.59 10.19 -8.32
C ALA A 49 0.47 10.35 -9.40
N GLU A 50 1.60 10.91 -9.04
CA GLU A 50 2.69 11.13 -10.00
C GLU A 50 3.34 9.83 -10.41
N LEU A 51 3.55 8.92 -9.47
CA LEU A 51 4.26 7.67 -9.71
C LEU A 51 3.34 6.46 -9.80
N GLY A 52 2.09 6.59 -9.39
CA GLY A 52 1.17 5.46 -9.35
C GLY A 52 1.47 4.49 -8.23
N THR A 53 2.13 4.94 -7.17
CA THR A 53 2.56 4.08 -6.06
C THR A 53 1.73 4.33 -4.82
N ILE A 54 1.88 3.43 -3.86
CA ILE A 54 1.30 3.61 -2.53
C ILE A 54 2.43 3.92 -1.57
N ASP A 55 2.35 5.07 -0.93
CA ASP A 55 3.39 5.52 -0.01
C ASP A 55 2.88 5.45 1.42
N VAL A 56 3.67 4.83 2.30
CA VAL A 56 3.34 4.60 3.69
C VAL A 56 4.39 5.27 4.56
N GLY A 57 3.96 6.21 5.38
CA GLY A 57 4.88 6.97 6.22
C GLY A 57 4.52 6.91 7.70
N GLY A 58 5.23 7.68 8.49
CA GLY A 58 5.02 7.79 9.92
C GLY A 58 6.10 8.67 10.52
N HIS A 59 6.11 8.78 11.86
CA HIS A 59 7.10 9.62 12.54
C HIS A 59 8.50 9.03 12.49
N HIS A 60 8.63 7.74 12.80
CA HIS A 60 9.93 7.06 12.94
C HIS A 60 9.90 5.74 12.20
N VAL A 61 9.51 5.77 10.92
CA VAL A 61 9.30 4.56 10.14
C VAL A 61 10.58 3.73 10.05
N ALA A 62 11.75 4.38 9.96
CA ALA A 62 13.01 3.66 9.83
C ALA A 62 13.32 2.77 11.03
N ASP A 63 12.71 3.04 12.19
CA ASP A 63 12.93 2.27 13.41
C ASP A 63 11.94 1.12 13.57
N THR A 64 11.06 0.91 12.59
CA THR A 64 9.98 -0.07 12.72
C THR A 64 10.35 -1.41 12.09
N LYS A 65 9.67 -2.46 12.54
CA LYS A 65 9.84 -3.79 11.96
C LYS A 65 9.41 -3.81 10.50
N LYS A 66 8.34 -3.10 10.13
CA LYS A 66 7.88 -3.09 8.74
C LYS A 66 8.95 -2.54 7.80
N TYR A 67 9.67 -1.53 8.23
CA TYR A 67 10.74 -0.94 7.43
C TYR A 67 11.88 -1.94 7.25
N ARG A 68 12.30 -2.58 8.36
CA ARG A 68 13.35 -3.60 8.30
C ARG A 68 12.93 -4.79 7.45
N ASP A 69 11.67 -5.20 7.56
CA ASP A 69 11.15 -6.30 6.74
C ASP A 69 11.26 -5.97 5.25
N VAL A 70 10.88 -4.74 4.87
CA VAL A 70 10.96 -4.33 3.47
C VAL A 70 12.41 -4.26 2.99
N GLN A 71 13.31 -3.79 3.85
CA GLN A 71 14.74 -3.80 3.50
C GLN A 71 15.23 -5.20 3.20
N ALA A 72 14.77 -6.20 3.94
CA ALA A 72 15.23 -7.57 3.80
C ALA A 72 14.52 -8.32 2.68
N ASN A 73 13.25 -8.04 2.44
CA ASN A 73 12.44 -8.84 1.52
C ASN A 73 11.97 -8.07 0.29
N GLY A 74 11.72 -6.81 0.34
CA GLY A 74 11.37 -6.06 -0.85
C GLY A 74 9.96 -6.30 -1.39
N TRP A 75 9.06 -6.89 -0.60
CA TRP A 75 7.66 -7.10 -0.96
C TRP A 75 6.76 -6.64 0.16
N ALA A 76 5.56 -6.20 -0.20
CA ALA A 76 4.56 -5.82 0.80
C ALA A 76 3.16 -5.94 0.21
N ALA A 77 2.20 -6.07 1.10
CA ALA A 77 0.79 -6.01 0.74
C ALA A 77 0.10 -5.04 1.68
N ILE A 78 -0.85 -4.28 1.13
CA ILE A 78 -1.64 -3.38 1.94
C ILE A 78 -3.10 -3.56 1.59
N VAL A 79 -3.96 -3.53 2.60
CA VAL A 79 -5.40 -3.61 2.40
C VAL A 79 -6.07 -2.46 3.13
N VAL A 80 -7.05 -1.85 2.46
CA VAL A 80 -8.01 -0.96 3.10
C VAL A 80 -9.38 -1.61 2.95
N ASP A 81 -10.21 -1.45 3.98
CA ASP A 81 -11.52 -2.10 3.97
C ASP A 81 -12.46 -1.36 4.88
N ASP A 82 -13.73 -1.52 4.63
CA ASP A 82 -14.78 -1.04 5.54
C ASP A 82 -16.04 -1.84 5.32
N LEU A 83 -16.98 -1.67 6.22
CA LEU A 83 -18.27 -2.31 6.18
C LEU A 83 -19.32 -1.23 5.99
N VAL A 84 -19.92 -1.19 4.80
CA VAL A 84 -20.91 -0.17 4.46
C VAL A 84 -22.19 -0.39 5.25
N SER A 85 -22.56 -1.65 5.45
CA SER A 85 -23.80 -2.02 6.14
C SER A 85 -23.62 -3.38 6.78
N VAL A 86 -24.25 -3.57 7.94
CA VAL A 86 -24.26 -4.85 8.64
C VAL A 86 -25.43 -5.72 8.14
N ASP A 87 -26.54 -5.09 7.79
CA ASP A 87 -27.73 -5.80 7.36
C ASP A 87 -28.36 -5.01 6.21
N PRO A 88 -28.13 -5.41 4.97
CA PRO A 88 -27.35 -6.58 4.53
C PRO A 88 -25.84 -6.39 4.75
N TRP A 89 -25.14 -7.47 4.93
CA TRP A 89 -23.69 -7.45 5.10
C TRP A 89 -23.02 -6.99 3.82
N THR A 90 -22.39 -5.82 3.84
CA THR A 90 -21.91 -5.17 2.63
C THR A 90 -20.46 -4.67 2.83
N PRO A 91 -19.48 -5.55 2.74
CA PRO A 91 -18.08 -5.13 2.86
C PRO A 91 -17.54 -4.57 1.56
N ARG A 92 -16.54 -3.71 1.70
CA ARG A 92 -15.72 -3.23 0.58
C ARG A 92 -14.27 -3.45 0.94
N MET A 93 -13.43 -3.68 -0.06
CA MET A 93 -12.00 -3.77 0.19
C MET A 93 -11.20 -3.47 -1.08
N LEU A 94 -9.97 -3.03 -0.85
CA LEU A 94 -8.98 -2.85 -1.89
C LEU A 94 -7.65 -3.37 -1.34
N GLU A 95 -7.09 -4.37 -2.01
CA GLU A 95 -5.80 -4.95 -1.66
C GLU A 95 -4.80 -4.66 -2.76
N ILE A 96 -3.61 -4.22 -2.39
CA ILE A 96 -2.53 -3.92 -3.32
C ILE A 96 -1.28 -4.65 -2.86
N ARG A 97 -0.69 -5.44 -3.75
CA ARG A 97 0.54 -6.17 -3.47
C ARG A 97 1.59 -5.81 -4.51
N GLY A 98 2.84 -5.76 -4.10
CA GLY A 98 3.89 -5.52 -5.04
C GLY A 98 5.25 -5.34 -4.40
N ARG A 99 6.21 -5.00 -5.27
CA ARG A 99 7.55 -4.69 -4.85
C ARG A 99 7.53 -3.45 -3.96
N ALA A 100 8.32 -3.49 -2.90
CA ALA A 100 8.34 -2.42 -1.92
C ALA A 100 9.77 -1.94 -1.70
N GLU A 101 9.90 -0.63 -1.49
CA GLU A 101 11.18 0.00 -1.23
C GLU A 101 11.14 0.69 0.13
N ALA A 102 12.20 0.49 0.90
CA ALA A 102 12.42 1.24 2.13
C ALA A 102 13.26 2.46 1.77
N ILE A 103 12.64 3.63 1.76
CA ILE A 103 13.27 4.86 1.29
C ILE A 103 13.64 5.72 2.50
N PRO A 104 14.91 6.12 2.63
CA PRO A 104 15.35 6.81 3.84
C PRO A 104 14.98 8.28 3.91
N THR A 105 14.70 8.93 2.78
CA THR A 105 14.43 10.37 2.76
C THR A 105 13.25 10.69 1.87
N GLY A 106 12.66 11.87 2.07
CA GLY A 106 11.60 12.35 1.20
C GLY A 106 10.20 12.12 1.73
N GLY A 107 10.05 11.46 2.89
CA GLY A 107 8.73 11.14 3.42
C GLY A 107 7.91 12.36 3.82
N LYS A 108 8.53 13.53 3.92
CA LYS A 108 7.80 14.74 4.30
C LYS A 108 6.80 15.19 3.24
N HIS A 109 6.90 14.66 2.03
CA HIS A 109 5.88 14.92 1.01
C HIS A 109 4.50 14.39 1.43
N LEU A 110 4.46 13.50 2.40
CA LEU A 110 3.19 12.93 2.86
C LEU A 110 2.41 13.87 3.77
N GLY A 111 3.07 14.93 4.28
CA GLY A 111 2.40 15.95 5.04
C GLY A 111 3.05 16.26 6.38
N PRO A 112 2.45 17.20 7.13
CA PRO A 112 2.98 17.56 8.45
C PRO A 112 2.98 16.36 9.39
N GLY A 113 4.06 16.25 10.17
CA GLY A 113 4.19 15.17 11.13
C GLY A 113 4.82 13.90 10.59
N PHE A 114 5.01 13.80 9.28
CA PHE A 114 5.70 12.65 8.70
C PHE A 114 7.21 12.86 8.77
N GLY A 115 7.94 11.79 9.08
CA GLY A 115 9.39 11.80 9.06
C GLY A 115 9.94 11.61 7.66
N GLU A 116 11.28 11.53 7.57
CA GLU A 116 11.94 11.40 6.27
C GLU A 116 11.76 10.02 5.65
N ALA A 117 11.86 8.97 6.45
CA ALA A 117 11.80 7.60 5.93
C ALA A 117 10.35 7.20 5.65
N PHE A 118 10.16 6.43 4.59
CA PHE A 118 8.85 5.92 4.24
C PHE A 118 9.01 4.66 3.39
N ILE A 119 7.89 3.95 3.18
CA ILE A 119 7.87 2.75 2.36
C ILE A 119 7.04 3.05 1.11
N ARG A 120 7.55 2.65 -0.06
CA ARG A 120 6.85 2.82 -1.33
C ARG A 120 6.54 1.46 -1.92
N ILE A 121 5.26 1.23 -2.21
CA ILE A 121 4.81 -0.01 -2.83
C ILE A 121 4.47 0.27 -4.29
N HIS A 122 5.05 -0.52 -5.18
CA HIS A 122 4.77 -0.48 -6.61
C HIS A 122 3.70 -1.52 -6.89
N PRO A 123 2.48 -1.11 -7.24
CA PRO A 123 1.40 -2.07 -7.44
C PRO A 123 1.72 -3.07 -8.55
N GLU A 124 1.58 -4.35 -8.25
CA GLU A 124 1.72 -5.41 -9.25
C GLU A 124 0.48 -6.26 -9.31
N LYS A 125 -0.25 -6.38 -8.21
CA LYS A 125 -1.53 -7.06 -8.19
C LYS A 125 -2.51 -6.26 -7.36
N ILE A 126 -3.67 -6.00 -7.94
CA ILE A 126 -4.73 -5.21 -7.29
C ILE A 126 -5.99 -6.04 -7.30
N ASN A 127 -6.60 -6.21 -6.13
CA ASN A 127 -7.88 -6.88 -5.97
C ASN A 127 -8.82 -5.97 -5.21
N SER A 128 -10.06 -5.91 -5.64
CA SER A 128 -11.06 -5.14 -4.90
C SER A 128 -12.43 -5.76 -5.09
N PHE A 129 -13.33 -5.49 -4.16
CA PHE A 129 -14.74 -5.71 -4.35
C PHE A 129 -15.52 -4.64 -3.61
N GLY A 130 -16.72 -4.38 -4.11
CA GLY A 130 -17.57 -3.35 -3.53
C GLY A 130 -17.10 -1.93 -3.78
N VAL A 131 -16.14 -1.72 -4.64
CA VAL A 131 -15.49 -0.43 -4.86
C VAL A 131 -15.86 0.15 -6.22
N GLU A 132 -16.60 -0.53 -7.00
CA GLU A 132 -17.02 -0.02 -8.29
C GLU A 132 -18.37 0.68 -8.16
#